data_6f7cb6a7b7a960d61fb08a3f3c565c03
#
_entry.id   6f7cb6a7b7a960d61fb08a3f3c565c03
#
_cell.length_a   1.000
_cell.length_b   1.000
_cell.length_c   1.000
_cell.angle_alpha   90.00
_cell.angle_beta   90.00
_cell.angle_gamma   90.00
#
_symmetry.space_group_name_H-M   'P 1'
#
loop_
_entity.id
_entity.type
_entity.pdbx_description
1 polymer ?
#
loop_
_entity_poly.entity_id
_entity_poly.type
_entity_poly.pdbx_seq_one_letter_code
_entity_poly.pdbx_strand_id
1 'polypeptide(L)'
;MYPFKSYFLDKPLIKGRVFDVFEPEAGVPVKDVAIFFVHGGGWNAGSRTGFYQLMEAFGKLGYITCTTDYRMNGANGFTQLEDIRESFDCFVHLLKERNHSCRIAVHGSSAGAHLASLLCCAKPGECGEIVDKLKYPEVRPEMAFLQATPHNFKHWDGMMPPFWDQMQRVAGAKYEENPEPFERLSLENFIREDNPRLFFIEAELEHLFPSEHTRELALKHRSMNIASQWKVYKRVEHGFFYELQRTMQLQAFQDICDFLEDKLVTEF
;
A
#
# COMPACT_ATOMS: atom_id res chain seq x y z
N MET A 1 -15.15 -6.76 19.00
CA MET A 1 -15.04 -5.87 17.82
C MET A 1 -14.45 -4.57 18.32
N TYR A 2 -13.25 -4.23 17.86
CA TYR A 2 -12.61 -2.97 18.22
C TYR A 2 -13.44 -1.80 17.73
N PRO A 3 -13.56 -0.71 18.49
CA PRO A 3 -14.26 0.47 18.04
C PRO A 3 -13.49 1.12 16.89
N PHE A 4 -14.14 1.28 15.76
CA PHE A 4 -13.63 2.06 14.63
C PHE A 4 -14.63 3.13 14.24
N LYS A 5 -14.16 4.15 13.55
CA LYS A 5 -14.98 5.21 13.01
C LYS A 5 -14.83 5.28 11.50
N SER A 6 -15.97 5.22 10.79
CA SER A 6 -16.02 5.36 9.34
C SER A 6 -16.13 6.84 8.95
N TYR A 7 -15.39 7.21 7.91
CA TYR A 7 -15.39 8.53 7.29
C TYR A 7 -15.71 8.41 5.82
N PHE A 8 -16.45 9.37 5.29
CA PHE A 8 -16.91 9.42 3.92
C PHE A 8 -16.34 10.65 3.24
N LEU A 9 -15.71 10.47 2.07
CA LEU A 9 -15.09 11.55 1.33
C LEU A 9 -16.12 12.47 0.68
N ASP A 10 -17.31 11.95 0.34
CA ASP A 10 -18.32 12.67 -0.43
C ASP A 10 -19.69 12.72 0.24
N LYS A 11 -20.46 13.76 -0.14
CA LYS A 11 -21.89 13.89 0.13
C LYS A 11 -22.61 14.30 -1.16
N PRO A 12 -23.49 13.48 -1.78
CA PRO A 12 -23.94 12.15 -1.34
C PRO A 12 -22.84 11.08 -1.39
N LEU A 13 -23.05 9.97 -0.67
CA LEU A 13 -22.08 8.89 -0.55
C LEU A 13 -21.78 8.24 -1.90
N ILE A 14 -20.51 8.13 -2.23
CA ILE A 14 -20.02 7.39 -3.41
C ILE A 14 -19.40 6.09 -2.93
N LYS A 15 -19.84 4.96 -3.51
CA LYS A 15 -19.27 3.64 -3.18
C LYS A 15 -17.77 3.60 -3.48
N GLY A 16 -16.99 3.09 -2.54
CA GLY A 16 -15.53 3.02 -2.67
C GLY A 16 -14.81 4.29 -2.22
N ARG A 17 -15.51 5.27 -1.66
CA ARG A 17 -14.90 6.50 -1.13
C ARG A 17 -15.13 6.63 0.37
N VAL A 18 -14.70 5.60 1.09
CA VAL A 18 -14.87 5.43 2.54
C VAL A 18 -13.58 4.92 3.14
N PHE A 19 -13.21 5.43 4.29
CA PHE A 19 -12.12 4.89 5.08
C PHE A 19 -12.52 4.73 6.55
N ASP A 20 -11.89 3.78 7.24
CA ASP A 20 -12.12 3.51 8.65
C ASP A 20 -10.84 3.74 9.44
N VAL A 21 -11.00 4.37 10.60
CA VAL A 21 -9.90 4.63 11.54
C VAL A 21 -10.13 3.85 12.82
N PHE A 22 -9.11 3.12 13.27
CA PHE A 22 -9.06 2.41 14.54
C PHE A 22 -8.11 3.16 15.48
N GLU A 23 -8.60 3.49 16.66
CA GLU A 23 -7.78 4.05 17.72
C GLU A 23 -7.02 2.93 18.45
N PRO A 24 -5.88 3.22 19.08
CA PRO A 24 -5.19 2.28 19.93
C PRO A 24 -6.07 1.75 21.05
N GLU A 25 -5.73 0.59 21.61
CA GLU A 25 -6.40 0.03 22.77
C GLU A 25 -6.30 1.00 23.97
N ALA A 26 -7.39 1.15 24.71
CA ALA A 26 -7.47 2.07 25.85
C ALA A 26 -6.38 1.75 26.88
N GLY A 27 -5.62 2.77 27.28
CA GLY A 27 -4.52 2.65 28.23
C GLY A 27 -3.18 2.25 27.62
N VAL A 28 -3.12 1.95 26.33
CA VAL A 28 -1.86 1.71 25.63
C VAL A 28 -1.28 3.05 25.13
N PRO A 29 0.00 3.35 25.38
CA PRO A 29 0.63 4.56 24.85
C PRO A 29 0.57 4.61 23.33
N VAL A 30 0.16 5.75 22.78
CA VAL A 30 0.09 5.96 21.34
C VAL A 30 1.49 5.99 20.75
N LYS A 31 1.71 5.20 19.70
CA LYS A 31 2.97 5.20 18.93
C LYS A 31 3.09 6.45 18.08
N ASP A 32 4.31 6.89 17.83
CA ASP A 32 4.62 8.05 16.97
C ASP A 32 4.40 7.78 15.47
N VAL A 33 4.28 6.52 15.08
CA VAL A 33 3.95 6.10 13.71
C VAL A 33 2.49 5.65 13.65
N ALA A 34 1.74 6.16 12.67
CA ALA A 34 0.41 5.66 12.31
C ALA A 34 0.52 4.77 11.07
N ILE A 35 -0.48 3.91 10.81
CA ILE A 35 -0.44 2.97 9.68
C ILE A 35 -1.68 3.14 8.79
N PHE A 36 -1.45 3.25 7.49
CA PHE A 36 -2.49 3.37 6.46
C PHE A 36 -2.51 2.13 5.56
N PHE A 37 -3.66 1.46 5.45
CA PHE A 37 -3.83 0.20 4.74
C PHE A 37 -4.61 0.35 3.43
N VAL A 38 -4.12 -0.30 2.36
CA VAL A 38 -4.74 -0.32 1.02
C VAL A 38 -4.96 -1.76 0.59
N HIS A 39 -6.23 -2.18 0.43
CA HIS A 39 -6.58 -3.55 0.13
C HIS A 39 -6.21 -3.98 -1.31
N GLY A 40 -5.95 -5.28 -1.47
CA GLY A 40 -5.79 -5.92 -2.78
C GLY A 40 -7.11 -6.30 -3.45
N GLY A 41 -7.02 -7.15 -4.45
CA GLY A 41 -8.18 -7.68 -5.18
C GLY A 41 -8.17 -7.34 -6.67
N GLY A 42 -7.00 -7.31 -7.31
CA GLY A 42 -6.84 -7.10 -8.75
C GLY A 42 -7.46 -5.80 -9.27
N TRP A 43 -7.47 -4.75 -8.45
CA TRP A 43 -8.05 -3.41 -8.74
C TRP A 43 -9.57 -3.39 -8.98
N ASN A 44 -10.29 -4.51 -8.84
CA ASN A 44 -11.73 -4.61 -9.10
C ASN A 44 -12.52 -5.37 -8.03
N ALA A 45 -11.87 -5.85 -6.99
CA ALA A 45 -12.45 -6.56 -5.85
C ALA A 45 -11.77 -6.18 -4.54
N GLY A 46 -12.22 -6.78 -3.43
CA GLY A 46 -11.68 -6.51 -2.10
C GLY A 46 -12.46 -5.44 -1.35
N SER A 47 -12.00 -5.17 -0.14
CA SER A 47 -12.60 -4.18 0.75
C SER A 47 -11.61 -3.82 1.85
N ARG A 48 -11.70 -2.60 2.35
CA ARG A 48 -10.99 -2.09 3.52
C ARG A 48 -11.14 -3.00 4.75
N THR A 49 -12.26 -3.72 4.86
CA THR A 49 -12.52 -4.62 6.01
C THR A 49 -11.58 -5.82 6.08
N GLY A 50 -10.89 -6.16 4.99
CA GLY A 50 -9.93 -7.27 4.94
C GLY A 50 -8.77 -7.12 5.93
N PHE A 51 -8.44 -5.89 6.34
CA PHE A 51 -7.33 -5.63 7.27
C PHE A 51 -7.72 -5.46 8.72
N TYR A 52 -9.00 -5.59 9.09
CA TYR A 52 -9.44 -5.32 10.45
C TYR A 52 -8.70 -6.13 11.53
N GLN A 53 -8.38 -7.40 11.26
CA GLN A 53 -7.60 -8.22 12.21
C GLN A 53 -6.18 -7.67 12.43
N LEU A 54 -5.51 -7.23 11.37
CA LEU A 54 -4.19 -6.61 11.48
C LEU A 54 -4.27 -5.26 12.19
N MET A 55 -5.28 -4.46 11.88
CA MET A 55 -5.49 -3.16 12.52
C MET A 55 -5.73 -3.31 14.02
N GLU A 56 -6.53 -4.30 14.44
CA GLU A 56 -6.71 -4.63 15.85
C GLU A 56 -5.41 -5.06 16.53
N ALA A 57 -4.59 -5.86 15.84
CA ALA A 57 -3.29 -6.29 16.37
C ALA A 57 -2.31 -5.11 16.54
N PHE A 58 -2.23 -4.23 15.55
CA PHE A 58 -1.43 -3.00 15.64
C PHE A 58 -1.99 -2.03 16.70
N GLY A 59 -3.30 -1.93 16.82
CA GLY A 59 -3.96 -1.11 17.87
C GLY A 59 -3.60 -1.55 19.28
N LYS A 60 -3.44 -2.86 19.53
CA LYS A 60 -2.92 -3.40 20.82
C LYS A 60 -1.48 -2.99 21.11
N LEU A 61 -0.71 -2.66 20.09
CA LEU A 61 0.66 -2.15 20.21
C LEU A 61 0.74 -0.62 20.29
N GLY A 62 -0.40 0.08 20.22
CA GLY A 62 -0.46 1.54 20.33
C GLY A 62 -0.50 2.30 18.99
N TYR A 63 -0.59 1.63 17.84
CA TYR A 63 -0.68 2.30 16.55
C TYR A 63 -2.09 2.80 16.27
N ILE A 64 -2.22 4.05 15.81
CA ILE A 64 -3.43 4.52 15.12
C ILE A 64 -3.38 3.92 13.72
N THR A 65 -4.48 3.27 13.30
CA THR A 65 -4.54 2.62 12.00
C THR A 65 -5.71 3.10 11.17
N CYS A 66 -5.52 3.18 9.87
CA CYS A 66 -6.54 3.57 8.89
C CYS A 66 -6.57 2.56 7.75
N THR A 67 -7.74 2.25 7.23
CA THR A 67 -7.90 1.45 6.01
C THR A 67 -8.91 2.10 5.09
N THR A 68 -8.66 2.06 3.78
CA THR A 68 -9.51 2.73 2.78
C THR A 68 -10.03 1.77 1.73
N ASP A 69 -11.26 2.03 1.28
CA ASP A 69 -11.73 1.57 -0.02
C ASP A 69 -11.28 2.56 -1.10
N TYR A 70 -11.36 2.13 -2.35
CA TYR A 70 -11.21 2.96 -3.55
C TYR A 70 -12.24 2.53 -4.61
N ARG A 71 -12.58 3.41 -5.55
CA ARG A 71 -13.51 3.09 -6.64
C ARG A 71 -12.95 1.95 -7.50
N MET A 72 -13.74 0.94 -7.79
CA MET A 72 -13.33 -0.24 -8.53
C MET A 72 -14.04 -0.34 -9.89
N ASN A 73 -15.36 -0.42 -9.89
CA ASN A 73 -16.16 -0.61 -11.10
C ASN A 73 -16.06 0.61 -12.03
N GLY A 74 -15.47 0.42 -13.21
CA GLY A 74 -15.32 1.48 -14.21
C GLY A 74 -14.25 2.52 -13.90
N ALA A 75 -13.53 2.40 -12.78
CA ALA A 75 -12.40 3.26 -12.43
C ALA A 75 -11.10 2.67 -12.98
N ASN A 76 -10.22 3.52 -13.49
CA ASN A 76 -8.85 3.18 -13.84
C ASN A 76 -7.90 3.40 -12.64
N GLY A 77 -6.63 3.04 -12.80
CA GLY A 77 -5.62 3.15 -11.74
C GLY A 77 -5.38 4.58 -11.27
N PHE A 78 -5.51 5.57 -12.14
CA PHE A 78 -5.37 6.99 -11.79
C PHE A 78 -6.49 7.46 -10.87
N THR A 79 -7.74 7.10 -11.20
CA THR A 79 -8.90 7.37 -10.34
C THR A 79 -8.79 6.66 -8.99
N GLN A 80 -8.26 5.43 -8.96
CA GLN A 80 -8.04 4.70 -7.72
C GLN A 80 -6.94 5.34 -6.86
N LEU A 81 -5.86 5.79 -7.48
CA LEU A 81 -4.79 6.52 -6.80
C LEU A 81 -5.28 7.86 -6.25
N GLU A 82 -6.13 8.59 -7.00
CA GLU A 82 -6.82 9.80 -6.53
C GLU A 82 -7.60 9.52 -5.23
N ASP A 83 -8.43 8.47 -5.21
CA ASP A 83 -9.21 8.10 -4.03
C ASP A 83 -8.33 7.79 -2.81
N ILE A 84 -7.23 7.09 -3.03
CA ILE A 84 -6.28 6.73 -1.97
C ILE A 84 -5.56 7.96 -1.45
N ARG A 85 -5.14 8.89 -2.32
CA ARG A 85 -4.52 10.15 -1.90
C ARG A 85 -5.48 11.02 -1.10
N GLU A 86 -6.73 11.14 -1.52
CA GLU A 86 -7.74 11.89 -0.77
C GLU A 86 -8.02 11.26 0.61
N SER A 87 -8.11 9.92 0.68
CA SER A 87 -8.27 9.21 1.96
C SER A 87 -7.05 9.40 2.88
N PHE A 88 -5.84 9.34 2.32
CA PHE A 88 -4.60 9.57 3.04
C PHE A 88 -4.53 11.01 3.56
N ASP A 89 -4.86 11.99 2.75
CA ASP A 89 -4.90 13.42 3.13
C ASP A 89 -5.90 13.68 4.26
N CYS A 90 -7.09 13.07 4.20
CA CYS A 90 -8.07 13.12 5.28
C CYS A 90 -7.56 12.45 6.55
N PHE A 91 -6.82 11.33 6.43
CA PHE A 91 -6.19 10.69 7.59
C PHE A 91 -5.11 11.56 8.20
N VAL A 92 -4.28 12.21 7.39
CA VAL A 92 -3.30 13.23 7.86
C VAL A 92 -4.00 14.34 8.64
N HIS A 93 -5.13 14.85 8.13
CA HIS A 93 -5.92 15.84 8.84
C HIS A 93 -6.37 15.36 10.22
N LEU A 94 -6.90 14.15 10.32
CA LEU A 94 -7.32 13.56 11.59
C LEU A 94 -6.15 13.34 12.58
N LEU A 95 -4.97 13.00 12.07
CA LEU A 95 -3.77 12.89 12.89
C LEU A 95 -3.31 14.26 13.43
N LYS A 96 -3.34 15.30 12.59
CA LYS A 96 -3.03 16.68 13.02
C LYS A 96 -4.00 17.19 14.09
N GLU A 97 -5.30 16.90 13.98
CA GLU A 97 -6.29 17.25 15.00
C GLU A 97 -6.01 16.57 16.36
N ARG A 98 -5.29 15.43 16.36
CA ARG A 98 -4.86 14.68 17.55
C ARG A 98 -3.48 15.10 18.07
N ASN A 99 -2.85 16.12 17.45
CA ASN A 99 -1.45 16.50 17.70
C ASN A 99 -0.46 15.34 17.49
N HIS A 100 -0.78 14.41 16.57
CA HIS A 100 0.14 13.33 16.18
C HIS A 100 1.23 13.88 15.24
N SER A 101 2.42 13.30 15.28
CA SER A 101 3.58 13.69 14.44
C SER A 101 3.33 13.59 12.93
N CYS A 102 2.30 12.85 12.51
CA CYS A 102 2.03 12.47 11.11
C CYS A 102 3.14 11.67 10.45
N ARG A 103 3.95 10.93 11.23
CA ARG A 103 4.79 9.85 10.70
C ARG A 103 3.88 8.70 10.31
N ILE A 104 3.81 8.37 9.03
CA ILE A 104 2.85 7.39 8.53
C ILE A 104 3.59 6.30 7.74
N ALA A 105 3.35 5.04 8.14
CA ALA A 105 3.67 3.87 7.37
C ALA A 105 2.48 3.47 6.50
N VAL A 106 2.73 2.96 5.30
CA VAL A 106 1.67 2.47 4.42
C VAL A 106 1.82 0.97 4.22
N HIS A 107 0.72 0.24 4.29
CA HIS A 107 0.64 -1.15 3.90
C HIS A 107 -0.27 -1.32 2.69
N GLY A 108 0.14 -2.20 1.78
CA GLY A 108 -0.71 -2.65 0.70
C GLY A 108 -0.45 -4.12 0.37
N SER A 109 -1.46 -4.79 -0.19
CA SER A 109 -1.34 -6.16 -0.66
C SER A 109 -1.77 -6.24 -2.12
N SER A 110 -0.97 -6.89 -2.99
CA SER A 110 -1.29 -7.09 -4.41
C SER A 110 -1.61 -5.77 -5.14
N ALA A 111 -2.77 -5.63 -5.76
CA ALA A 111 -3.24 -4.36 -6.34
C ALA A 111 -3.14 -3.17 -5.36
N GLY A 112 -3.40 -3.42 -4.07
CA GLY A 112 -3.24 -2.40 -3.03
C GLY A 112 -1.77 -2.07 -2.75
N ALA A 113 -0.85 -3.03 -2.87
CA ALA A 113 0.59 -2.76 -2.76
C ALA A 113 1.09 -1.90 -3.92
N HIS A 114 0.59 -2.13 -5.13
CA HIS A 114 0.85 -1.27 -6.27
C HIS A 114 0.42 0.18 -6.00
N LEU A 115 -0.84 0.40 -5.63
CA LEU A 115 -1.37 1.75 -5.37
C LEU A 115 -0.68 2.42 -4.17
N ALA A 116 -0.40 1.64 -3.10
CA ALA A 116 0.35 2.11 -1.94
C ALA A 116 1.79 2.51 -2.29
N SER A 117 2.45 1.76 -3.18
CA SER A 117 3.80 2.08 -3.64
C SER A 117 3.85 3.39 -4.45
N LEU A 118 2.85 3.64 -5.30
CA LEU A 118 2.71 4.91 -6.03
C LEU A 118 2.38 6.07 -5.07
N LEU A 119 1.52 5.86 -4.05
CA LEU A 119 1.29 6.85 -3.00
C LEU A 119 2.60 7.27 -2.31
N CYS A 120 3.51 6.29 -2.07
CA CYS A 120 4.77 6.51 -1.37
C CYS A 120 5.86 7.15 -2.26
N CYS A 121 6.01 6.68 -3.49
CA CYS A 121 7.17 7.00 -4.32
C CYS A 121 6.91 8.08 -5.37
N ALA A 122 5.70 8.17 -5.91
CA ALA A 122 5.31 9.23 -6.81
C ALA A 122 4.81 10.46 -6.04
N LYS A 123 5.20 11.66 -6.45
CA LYS A 123 4.66 12.90 -5.91
C LYS A 123 3.18 13.06 -6.31
N PRO A 124 2.37 13.77 -5.52
CA PRO A 124 0.99 14.05 -5.90
C PRO A 124 0.89 14.65 -7.31
N GLY A 125 0.05 14.05 -8.16
CA GLY A 125 -0.17 14.45 -9.55
C GLY A 125 0.86 13.90 -10.55
N GLU A 126 1.94 13.28 -10.09
CA GLU A 126 3.03 12.83 -10.98
C GLU A 126 2.62 11.63 -11.84
N CYS A 127 1.73 10.77 -11.37
CA CYS A 127 1.11 9.73 -12.19
C CYS A 127 0.01 10.28 -13.11
N GLY A 128 -0.44 11.53 -12.91
CA GLY A 128 -1.50 12.20 -13.66
C GLY A 128 -2.89 12.05 -13.04
N GLU A 129 -2.94 11.62 -11.79
CA GLU A 129 -4.14 11.66 -10.97
C GLU A 129 -4.47 13.11 -10.56
N ILE A 130 -5.77 13.38 -10.32
CA ILE A 130 -6.25 14.71 -9.90
C ILE A 130 -5.95 14.88 -8.41
N VAL A 131 -5.35 16.02 -8.04
CA VAL A 131 -4.88 16.29 -6.68
C VAL A 131 -5.29 17.66 -6.13
N ASP A 132 -6.17 18.36 -6.81
CA ASP A 132 -6.63 19.72 -6.50
C ASP A 132 -7.39 19.82 -5.16
N LYS A 133 -7.87 18.71 -4.62
CA LYS A 133 -8.60 18.63 -3.36
C LYS A 133 -7.72 18.36 -2.13
N LEU A 134 -6.45 18.02 -2.32
CA LEU A 134 -5.55 17.72 -1.21
C LEU A 134 -5.24 18.97 -0.40
N LYS A 135 -5.32 18.84 0.93
CA LYS A 135 -5.00 19.92 1.88
C LYS A 135 -3.55 19.88 2.35
N TYR A 136 -2.94 18.68 2.32
CA TYR A 136 -1.59 18.42 2.82
C TYR A 136 -0.75 17.64 1.78
N PRO A 137 -0.65 18.14 0.53
CA PRO A 137 0.08 17.44 -0.54
C PRO A 137 1.57 17.28 -0.25
N GLU A 138 2.11 18.05 0.70
CA GLU A 138 3.50 17.95 1.16
C GLU A 138 3.75 16.78 2.11
N VAL A 139 2.71 16.22 2.75
CA VAL A 139 2.85 15.10 3.68
C VAL A 139 2.89 13.79 2.88
N ARG A 140 4.02 13.10 2.97
CA ARG A 140 4.25 11.81 2.30
C ARG A 140 4.45 10.71 3.34
N PRO A 141 4.12 9.45 3.00
CA PRO A 141 4.51 8.31 3.84
C PRO A 141 6.02 8.28 4.07
N GLU A 142 6.46 7.95 5.29
CA GLU A 142 7.89 7.80 5.63
C GLU A 142 8.42 6.40 5.35
N MET A 143 7.53 5.43 5.25
CA MET A 143 7.89 4.03 4.99
C MET A 143 6.68 3.26 4.44
N ALA A 144 6.94 2.13 3.79
CA ALA A 144 5.89 1.20 3.41
C ALA A 144 6.33 -0.26 3.59
N PHE A 145 5.38 -1.13 3.92
CA PHE A 145 5.54 -2.57 3.90
C PHE A 145 4.52 -3.17 2.93
N LEU A 146 5.01 -3.75 1.86
CA LEU A 146 4.25 -4.03 0.64
C LEU A 146 4.29 -5.53 0.34
N GLN A 147 3.12 -6.15 0.21
CA GLN A 147 3.00 -7.58 -0.06
C GLN A 147 2.67 -7.85 -1.52
N ALA A 148 3.45 -8.73 -2.16
CA ALA A 148 3.20 -9.20 -3.52
C ALA A 148 2.95 -8.03 -4.49
N THR A 149 3.93 -7.15 -4.66
CA THR A 149 3.77 -5.85 -5.30
C THR A 149 3.91 -5.94 -6.82
N PRO A 150 2.86 -5.63 -7.61
CA PRO A 150 3.02 -5.34 -9.04
C PRO A 150 3.85 -4.07 -9.20
N HIS A 151 5.12 -4.20 -9.60
CA HIS A 151 6.07 -3.09 -9.63
C HIS A 151 6.10 -2.35 -10.96
N ASN A 152 5.63 -2.99 -12.04
CA ASN A 152 5.47 -2.38 -13.36
C ASN A 152 4.21 -2.87 -14.07
N PHE A 153 3.82 -2.16 -15.10
CA PHE A 153 2.69 -2.45 -15.98
C PHE A 153 3.21 -2.86 -17.37
N LYS A 154 4.19 -3.78 -17.40
CA LYS A 154 4.74 -4.38 -18.62
C LYS A 154 4.37 -5.85 -18.68
N HIS A 155 4.20 -6.37 -19.89
CA HIS A 155 4.02 -7.81 -20.09
C HIS A 155 5.34 -8.55 -19.83
N TRP A 156 5.31 -9.66 -19.10
CA TRP A 156 6.45 -10.55 -18.88
C TRP A 156 6.12 -11.97 -19.33
N ASP A 157 7.17 -12.76 -19.61
CA ASP A 157 7.02 -14.16 -20.01
C ASP A 157 6.34 -14.98 -18.90
N GLY A 158 5.28 -15.71 -19.28
CA GLY A 158 4.48 -16.50 -18.35
C GLY A 158 3.33 -15.74 -17.66
N MET A 159 3.14 -14.45 -17.95
CA MET A 159 1.97 -13.72 -17.47
C MET A 159 0.68 -14.32 -18.01
N MET A 160 -0.28 -14.60 -17.13
CA MET A 160 -1.60 -15.11 -17.54
C MET A 160 -2.38 -14.04 -18.33
N PRO A 161 -2.96 -14.37 -19.51
CA PRO A 161 -3.68 -13.41 -20.33
C PRO A 161 -4.77 -12.61 -19.57
N PRO A 162 -5.61 -13.20 -18.70
CA PRO A 162 -6.61 -12.42 -17.96
C PRO A 162 -6.01 -11.38 -17.02
N PHE A 163 -4.78 -11.61 -16.54
CA PHE A 163 -4.09 -10.67 -15.69
C PHE A 163 -3.58 -9.46 -16.51
N TRP A 164 -3.02 -9.71 -17.70
CA TRP A 164 -2.64 -8.63 -18.64
C TRP A 164 -3.85 -7.79 -19.04
N ASP A 165 -4.97 -8.43 -19.39
CA ASP A 165 -6.22 -7.73 -19.70
C ASP A 165 -6.70 -6.84 -18.55
N GLN A 166 -6.51 -7.31 -17.31
CA GLN A 166 -6.81 -6.50 -16.11
C GLN A 166 -5.89 -5.29 -16.00
N MET A 167 -4.58 -5.46 -16.23
CA MET A 167 -3.63 -4.34 -16.20
C MET A 167 -3.96 -3.30 -17.27
N GLN A 168 -4.36 -3.72 -18.48
CA GLN A 168 -4.80 -2.82 -19.53
C GLN A 168 -6.07 -2.03 -19.14
N ARG A 169 -7.05 -2.68 -18.49
CA ARG A 169 -8.23 -1.99 -17.94
C ARG A 169 -7.85 -0.95 -16.89
N VAL A 170 -6.90 -1.27 -16.02
CA VAL A 170 -6.40 -0.36 -14.98
C VAL A 170 -5.66 0.82 -15.60
N ALA A 171 -4.86 0.59 -16.64
CA ALA A 171 -4.21 1.66 -17.41
C ALA A 171 -5.20 2.51 -18.21
N GLY A 172 -6.40 1.96 -18.52
CA GLY A 172 -7.41 2.63 -19.32
C GLY A 172 -7.08 2.68 -20.81
N ALA A 173 -6.14 1.85 -21.26
CA ALA A 173 -5.69 1.77 -22.65
C ALA A 173 -5.23 0.35 -23.00
N LYS A 174 -5.07 0.05 -24.28
CA LYS A 174 -4.27 -1.08 -24.74
C LYS A 174 -2.83 -0.66 -24.90
N TYR A 175 -1.90 -1.50 -24.47
CA TYR A 175 -0.48 -1.17 -24.46
C TYR A 175 0.06 -0.85 -25.85
N GLU A 176 -0.35 -1.62 -26.85
CA GLU A 176 0.07 -1.45 -28.25
C GLU A 176 -0.42 -0.14 -28.88
N GLU A 177 -1.53 0.42 -28.37
CA GLU A 177 -2.13 1.66 -28.84
C GLU A 177 -1.58 2.89 -28.11
N ASN A 178 -1.38 2.77 -26.80
CA ASN A 178 -0.88 3.85 -25.95
C ASN A 178 -0.14 3.31 -24.71
N PRO A 179 1.19 3.19 -24.72
CA PRO A 179 1.99 2.70 -23.61
C PRO A 179 2.16 3.70 -22.46
N GLU A 180 1.93 4.99 -22.66
CA GLU A 180 2.20 6.04 -21.67
C GLU A 180 1.48 5.82 -20.32
N PRO A 181 0.16 5.46 -20.24
CA PRO A 181 -0.50 5.16 -18.97
C PRO A 181 0.17 4.03 -18.18
N PHE A 182 0.75 3.04 -18.85
CA PHE A 182 1.43 1.92 -18.22
C PHE A 182 2.73 2.36 -17.57
N GLU A 183 3.49 3.25 -18.22
CA GLU A 183 4.70 3.84 -17.65
C GLU A 183 4.37 4.68 -16.42
N ARG A 184 3.30 5.46 -16.46
CA ARG A 184 2.82 6.29 -15.35
C ARG A 184 2.27 5.49 -14.16
N LEU A 185 1.89 4.24 -14.35
CA LEU A 185 1.46 3.31 -13.31
C LEU A 185 2.58 2.35 -12.86
N SER A 186 3.79 2.44 -13.41
CA SER A 186 4.92 1.57 -13.07
C SER A 186 5.76 2.18 -11.97
N LEU A 187 5.80 1.54 -10.78
CA LEU A 187 6.61 1.97 -9.63
C LEU A 187 8.09 2.18 -10.00
N GLU A 188 8.65 1.34 -10.86
CA GLU A 188 10.06 1.38 -11.25
C GLU A 188 10.51 2.75 -11.80
N ASN A 189 9.56 3.55 -12.36
CA ASN A 189 9.81 4.88 -12.91
C ASN A 189 9.87 5.97 -11.82
N PHE A 190 9.50 5.66 -10.59
CA PHE A 190 9.47 6.58 -9.45
C PHE A 190 10.53 6.27 -8.39
N ILE A 191 11.43 5.32 -8.67
CA ILE A 191 12.51 4.95 -7.75
C ILE A 191 13.63 6.00 -7.82
N ARG A 192 13.81 6.77 -6.73
CA ARG A 192 14.74 7.89 -6.62
C ARG A 192 15.19 8.11 -5.16
N GLU A 193 16.19 8.97 -4.97
CA GLU A 193 16.86 9.19 -3.68
C GLU A 193 15.97 9.77 -2.57
N ASP A 194 14.86 10.44 -2.93
CA ASP A 194 13.92 11.04 -1.96
C ASP A 194 12.75 10.10 -1.60
N ASN A 195 12.80 8.84 -2.03
CA ASN A 195 11.77 7.87 -1.69
C ASN A 195 11.86 7.43 -0.23
N PRO A 196 10.71 7.05 0.38
CA PRO A 196 10.71 6.39 1.67
C PRO A 196 11.33 5.00 1.56
N ARG A 197 11.75 4.44 2.69
CA ARG A 197 12.18 3.04 2.74
C ARG A 197 11.00 2.10 2.56
N LEU A 198 11.20 1.03 1.79
CA LEU A 198 10.20 0.02 1.47
C LEU A 198 10.60 -1.34 2.03
N PHE A 199 9.66 -2.07 2.57
CA PHE A 199 9.82 -3.49 2.90
C PHE A 199 8.93 -4.33 1.99
N PHE A 200 9.53 -5.06 1.05
CA PHE A 200 8.82 -5.98 0.17
C PHE A 200 8.67 -7.34 0.84
N ILE A 201 7.42 -7.77 0.98
CA ILE A 201 6.99 -9.01 1.63
C ILE A 201 6.53 -9.98 0.55
N GLU A 202 7.32 -11.03 0.30
CA GLU A 202 7.08 -11.93 -0.81
C GLU A 202 6.73 -13.34 -0.32
N ALA A 203 5.90 -14.04 -1.09
CA ALA A 203 5.53 -15.42 -0.83
C ALA A 203 6.42 -16.37 -1.65
N GLU A 204 6.89 -17.48 -1.03
CA GLU A 204 7.65 -18.49 -1.76
C GLU A 204 6.83 -19.12 -2.90
N LEU A 205 5.52 -19.28 -2.72
CA LEU A 205 4.61 -19.85 -3.70
C LEU A 205 3.85 -18.76 -4.49
N GLU A 206 4.51 -17.61 -4.71
CA GLU A 206 3.95 -16.53 -5.55
C GLU A 206 3.90 -17.01 -7.02
N HIS A 207 2.76 -16.82 -7.67
CA HIS A 207 2.52 -17.27 -9.04
C HIS A 207 1.97 -16.16 -9.96
N LEU A 208 1.71 -14.97 -9.43
CA LEU A 208 1.20 -13.83 -10.21
C LEU A 208 2.31 -12.86 -10.60
N PHE A 209 3.28 -12.63 -9.71
CA PHE A 209 4.35 -11.65 -9.92
C PHE A 209 5.72 -12.27 -9.67
N PRO A 210 6.70 -12.06 -10.56
CA PRO A 210 8.08 -12.46 -10.29
C PRO A 210 8.65 -11.67 -9.11
N SER A 211 8.92 -12.33 -7.97
CA SER A 211 9.42 -11.68 -6.75
C SER A 211 10.83 -11.08 -6.89
N GLU A 212 11.61 -11.55 -7.87
CA GLU A 212 12.92 -10.99 -8.17
C GLU A 212 12.89 -9.51 -8.57
N HIS A 213 11.80 -9.08 -9.19
CA HIS A 213 11.66 -7.67 -9.59
C HIS A 213 11.57 -6.73 -8.38
N THR A 214 10.87 -7.10 -7.32
CA THR A 214 10.83 -6.30 -6.08
C THR A 214 12.14 -6.36 -5.33
N ARG A 215 12.90 -7.47 -5.44
CA ARG A 215 14.27 -7.57 -4.96
C ARG A 215 15.19 -6.55 -5.64
N GLU A 216 15.11 -6.45 -6.96
CA GLU A 216 15.89 -5.47 -7.74
C GLU A 216 15.58 -4.03 -7.32
N LEU A 217 14.30 -3.70 -7.08
CA LEU A 217 13.91 -2.37 -6.58
C LEU A 217 14.48 -2.10 -5.17
N ALA A 218 14.44 -3.09 -4.28
CA ALA A 218 15.04 -2.94 -2.95
C ALA A 218 16.56 -2.73 -3.03
N LEU A 219 17.25 -3.45 -3.90
CA LEU A 219 18.69 -3.26 -4.15
C LEU A 219 18.99 -1.89 -4.74
N LYS A 220 18.17 -1.41 -5.69
CA LYS A 220 18.28 -0.06 -6.26
C LYS A 220 18.13 1.02 -5.18
N HIS A 221 17.14 0.90 -4.27
CA HIS A 221 17.01 1.79 -3.13
C HIS A 221 18.26 1.77 -2.23
N ARG A 222 18.79 0.58 -1.92
CA ARG A 222 20.01 0.46 -1.09
C ARG A 222 21.23 1.10 -1.75
N SER A 223 21.35 1.05 -3.07
CA SER A 223 22.42 1.76 -3.79
C SER A 223 22.30 3.30 -3.69
N MET A 224 21.12 3.81 -3.33
CA MET A 224 20.83 5.21 -3.04
C MET A 224 20.86 5.53 -1.52
N ASN A 225 21.40 4.63 -0.69
CA ASN A 225 21.41 4.73 0.78
C ASN A 225 20.01 4.74 1.44
N ILE A 226 18.99 4.22 0.77
CA ILE A 226 17.66 4.02 1.35
C ILE A 226 17.60 2.60 1.91
N ALA A 227 17.31 2.45 3.21
CA ALA A 227 17.33 1.18 3.95
C ALA A 227 16.08 0.30 3.64
N SER A 228 15.82 0.07 2.34
CA SER A 228 14.72 -0.82 1.93
C SER A 228 15.08 -2.28 2.16
N GLN A 229 14.05 -3.08 2.44
CA GLN A 229 14.15 -4.49 2.81
C GLN A 229 13.39 -5.36 1.80
N TRP A 230 13.77 -6.63 1.72
CA TRP A 230 13.08 -7.62 0.92
C TRP A 230 13.17 -8.97 1.62
N LYS A 231 12.06 -9.71 1.72
CA LYS A 231 12.03 -11.01 2.38
C LYS A 231 10.99 -11.93 1.77
N VAL A 232 11.40 -13.18 1.51
CA VAL A 232 10.51 -14.26 1.06
C VAL A 232 10.11 -15.12 2.26
N TYR A 233 8.80 -15.30 2.45
CA TYR A 233 8.23 -16.16 3.47
C TYR A 233 7.93 -17.55 2.90
N LYS A 234 8.36 -18.59 3.62
CA LYS A 234 8.31 -19.98 3.16
C LYS A 234 6.92 -20.59 3.27
N ARG A 235 6.53 -21.41 2.28
CA ARG A 235 5.29 -22.19 2.28
C ARG A 235 4.01 -21.36 2.41
N VAL A 236 4.04 -20.13 1.90
CA VAL A 236 2.87 -19.24 1.80
C VAL A 236 2.65 -18.83 0.36
N GLU A 237 1.40 -18.50 0.05
CA GLU A 237 0.92 -18.13 -1.28
C GLU A 237 0.65 -16.63 -1.38
N HIS A 238 0.31 -16.17 -2.58
CA HIS A 238 -0.13 -14.80 -2.85
C HIS A 238 -1.17 -14.32 -1.84
N GLY A 239 -1.01 -13.13 -1.28
CA GLY A 239 -1.98 -12.56 -0.35
C GLY A 239 -2.01 -13.23 1.04
N PHE A 240 -0.94 -13.85 1.51
CA PHE A 240 -0.94 -14.59 2.78
C PHE A 240 -1.12 -13.72 4.04
N PHE A 241 -0.85 -12.43 3.98
CA PHE A 241 -0.80 -11.55 5.15
C PHE A 241 -2.05 -10.65 5.25
N TYR A 242 -3.18 -11.24 5.61
CA TYR A 242 -4.42 -10.55 6.00
C TYR A 242 -4.88 -10.96 7.41
N GLU A 243 -4.33 -12.04 7.94
CA GLU A 243 -4.69 -12.66 9.21
C GLU A 243 -3.43 -13.00 10.01
N LEU A 244 -3.59 -13.32 11.30
CA LEU A 244 -2.50 -13.67 12.23
C LEU A 244 -2.73 -15.05 12.86
N GLN A 245 -3.03 -16.06 12.04
CA GLN A 245 -3.36 -17.41 12.51
C GLN A 245 -2.24 -18.43 12.26
N ARG A 246 -1.36 -18.18 11.29
CA ARG A 246 -0.31 -19.09 10.85
C ARG A 246 1.07 -18.57 11.23
N THR A 247 2.03 -19.48 11.43
CA THR A 247 3.40 -19.14 11.83
C THR A 247 4.04 -18.06 10.95
N MET A 248 3.91 -18.16 9.62
CA MET A 248 4.52 -17.18 8.72
C MET A 248 3.81 -15.82 8.75
N GLN A 249 2.52 -15.78 9.05
CA GLN A 249 1.78 -14.53 9.26
C GLN A 249 2.27 -13.83 10.54
N LEU A 250 2.46 -14.59 11.63
CA LEU A 250 3.02 -14.06 12.88
C LEU A 250 4.47 -13.60 12.71
N GLN A 251 5.28 -14.34 11.94
CA GLN A 251 6.63 -13.94 11.61
C GLN A 251 6.66 -12.65 10.80
N ALA A 252 5.80 -12.53 9.77
CA ALA A 252 5.70 -11.31 8.97
C ALA A 252 5.24 -10.11 9.82
N PHE A 253 4.30 -10.32 10.74
CA PHE A 253 3.86 -9.29 11.67
C PHE A 253 5.00 -8.80 12.57
N GLN A 254 5.79 -9.73 13.13
CA GLN A 254 6.96 -9.36 13.95
C GLN A 254 8.01 -8.61 13.13
N ASP A 255 8.34 -9.10 11.92
CA ASP A 255 9.29 -8.44 11.02
C ASP A 255 8.83 -7.01 10.64
N ILE A 256 7.52 -6.82 10.45
CA ILE A 256 6.94 -5.49 10.20
C ILE A 256 7.10 -4.60 11.44
N CYS A 257 6.82 -5.12 12.64
CA CYS A 257 7.04 -4.36 13.88
C CYS A 257 8.51 -3.94 13.99
N ASP A 258 9.44 -4.84 13.70
CA ASP A 258 10.88 -4.55 13.72
C ASP A 258 11.28 -3.53 12.64
N PHE A 259 10.67 -3.61 11.46
CA PHE A 259 10.85 -2.61 10.39
C PHE A 259 10.35 -1.23 10.80
N LEU A 260 9.15 -1.14 11.41
CA LEU A 260 8.57 0.11 11.89
C LEU A 260 9.43 0.78 12.98
N GLU A 261 10.19 -0.01 13.74
CA GLU A 261 11.09 0.43 14.82
C GLU A 261 12.56 0.51 14.38
N ASP A 262 12.86 0.51 13.07
CA ASP A 262 14.24 0.56 12.51
C ASP A 262 15.15 -0.60 12.93
N LYS A 263 14.60 -1.76 13.28
CA LYS A 263 15.32 -2.92 13.78
C LYS A 263 15.49 -4.05 12.77
N LEU A 264 14.58 -4.16 11.79
CA LEU A 264 14.62 -5.24 10.80
C LEU A 264 15.82 -5.07 9.88
N VAL A 265 16.63 -6.12 9.78
CA VAL A 265 17.70 -6.24 8.78
C VAL A 265 17.51 -7.54 8.04
N THR A 266 17.40 -7.47 6.71
CA THR A 266 17.34 -8.64 5.83
C THR A 266 18.60 -8.69 4.97
N GLU A 267 19.15 -9.90 4.82
CA GLU A 267 20.19 -10.19 3.83
C GLU A 267 19.51 -10.57 2.52
N PHE A 268 20.03 -10.09 1.39
CA PHE A 268 19.49 -10.35 0.05
C PHE A 268 20.22 -11.50 -0.65
#